data_c7659e9c52ef7f79f58084bb9c27eb43
#
_entry.id   c7659e9c52ef7f79f58084bb9c27eb43
#
_cell.length_a   1.000
_cell.length_b   1.000
_cell.length_c   1.000
_cell.angle_alpha   90.00
_cell.angle_beta   90.00
_cell.angle_gamma   90.00
#
_symmetry.space_group_name_H-M   'P 1'
#
loop_
_entity.id
_entity.type
_entity.pdbx_description
1 polymer ?
#
loop_
_entity_poly.entity_id
_entity_poly.type
_entity_poly.pdbx_seq_one_letter_code
_entity_poly.pdbx_strand_id
1 'polypeptide(L)'
;PVVLKESTVPVSVDTYHYENADRVMTVGAHVMNDIWGLQGDDGSMARVAAEHACPVIVMHNDKNPHYHQVIEDMKRFFDTSIPIADKAGIRRESSVLDRGRGFAKTREEDLEVIRHLDELTEAFPFPFLLAASRKRIVGTLLSLDRAADRDEGTGALSIWGLEKGCAMVRVHNVPMNVRLVRMWEALKGND
;
A
#
# COMPACT_ATOMS: atom_id res chain seq x y z
N PRO A 1 -22.35 4.43 1.41
CA PRO A 1 -23.19 5.11 2.44
C PRO A 1 -23.35 4.27 3.71
N VAL A 2 -23.64 2.92 3.61
CA VAL A 2 -23.83 2.10 4.82
C VAL A 2 -22.56 1.97 5.62
N VAL A 3 -21.44 1.54 4.99
CA VAL A 3 -20.14 1.40 5.65
C VAL A 3 -19.71 2.70 6.35
N LEU A 4 -19.88 3.85 5.68
CA LEU A 4 -19.49 5.15 6.25
C LEU A 4 -20.31 5.55 7.47
N LYS A 5 -21.58 5.12 7.56
CA LYS A 5 -22.45 5.39 8.72
C LYS A 5 -22.10 4.51 9.93
N GLU A 6 -21.67 3.29 9.66
CA GLU A 6 -21.36 2.29 10.69
C GLU A 6 -19.89 2.32 11.15
N SER A 7 -19.01 2.91 10.34
CA SER A 7 -17.57 2.93 10.63
C SER A 7 -17.20 4.03 11.64
N THR A 8 -16.48 3.63 12.68
CA THR A 8 -15.84 4.54 13.63
C THR A 8 -14.39 4.86 13.28
N VAL A 9 -13.89 4.33 12.18
CA VAL A 9 -12.52 4.52 11.68
C VAL A 9 -12.53 5.02 10.23
N PRO A 10 -11.46 5.67 9.75
CA PRO A 10 -11.38 6.11 8.37
C PRO A 10 -11.61 4.96 7.37
N VAL A 11 -12.36 5.24 6.32
CA VAL A 11 -12.67 4.30 5.24
C VAL A 11 -11.81 4.63 4.02
N SER A 12 -11.00 3.67 3.60
CA SER A 12 -10.24 3.73 2.34
C SER A 12 -11.02 3.06 1.22
N VAL A 13 -10.99 3.66 0.03
CA VAL A 13 -11.63 3.12 -1.17
C VAL A 13 -10.59 2.82 -2.24
N ASP A 14 -10.61 1.58 -2.73
CA ASP A 14 -9.74 1.08 -3.78
C ASP A 14 -10.45 1.26 -5.14
N THR A 15 -9.98 2.19 -5.95
CA THR A 15 -10.49 2.44 -7.31
C THR A 15 -9.42 3.09 -8.17
N TYR A 16 -9.45 2.81 -9.48
CA TYR A 16 -8.62 3.46 -10.50
C TYR A 16 -9.45 4.23 -11.53
N HIS A 17 -10.75 4.40 -11.28
CA HIS A 17 -11.65 5.22 -12.07
C HIS A 17 -11.92 6.52 -11.33
N TYR A 18 -11.47 7.63 -11.87
CA TYR A 18 -11.56 8.93 -11.21
C TYR A 18 -13.02 9.38 -10.94
N GLU A 19 -13.99 9.01 -11.81
CA GLU A 19 -15.39 9.29 -11.58
C GLU A 19 -15.96 8.53 -10.37
N ASN A 20 -15.51 7.31 -10.15
CA ASN A 20 -15.86 6.55 -8.95
C ASN A 20 -15.19 7.14 -7.70
N ALA A 21 -13.91 7.53 -7.83
CA ALA A 21 -13.18 8.21 -6.77
C ALA A 21 -13.92 9.48 -6.33
N ASP A 22 -14.27 10.36 -7.27
CA ASP A 22 -15.00 11.59 -6.98
C ASP A 22 -16.33 11.31 -6.26
N ARG A 23 -17.13 10.38 -6.76
CA ARG A 23 -18.40 9.98 -6.13
C ARG A 23 -18.23 9.47 -4.70
N VAL A 24 -17.24 8.60 -4.44
CA VAL A 24 -17.07 8.03 -3.10
C VAL A 24 -16.47 9.04 -2.12
N MET A 25 -15.62 9.94 -2.56
CA MET A 25 -15.13 11.04 -1.74
C MET A 25 -16.26 12.04 -1.43
N THR A 26 -17.11 12.40 -2.40
CA THR A 26 -18.30 13.24 -2.19
C THR A 26 -19.25 12.66 -1.14
N VAL A 27 -19.40 11.36 -1.05
CA VAL A 27 -20.25 10.72 -0.02
C VAL A 27 -19.52 10.47 1.31
N GLY A 28 -18.29 10.94 1.47
CA GLY A 28 -17.57 10.99 2.73
C GLY A 28 -16.56 9.85 2.95
N ALA A 29 -16.08 9.17 1.92
CA ALA A 29 -14.91 8.32 2.06
C ALA A 29 -13.68 9.16 2.48
N HIS A 30 -12.70 8.54 3.14
CA HIS A 30 -11.64 9.28 3.81
C HIS A 30 -10.29 9.18 3.10
N VAL A 31 -9.99 8.04 2.46
CA VAL A 31 -8.69 7.76 1.83
C VAL A 31 -8.92 7.15 0.45
N MET A 32 -8.22 7.64 -0.54
CA MET A 32 -8.18 7.06 -1.88
C MET A 32 -7.01 6.08 -1.98
N ASN A 33 -7.27 4.87 -2.50
CA ASN A 33 -6.21 3.94 -2.85
C ASN A 33 -6.20 3.74 -4.37
N ASP A 34 -5.18 4.28 -5.03
CA ASP A 34 -5.03 4.14 -6.48
C ASP A 34 -4.00 3.08 -6.84
N ILE A 35 -4.47 2.02 -7.48
CA ILE A 35 -3.64 0.87 -7.87
C ILE A 35 -2.69 1.16 -9.04
N TRP A 36 -2.82 2.30 -9.71
CA TRP A 36 -1.94 2.74 -10.79
C TRP A 36 -0.99 3.85 -10.39
N GLY A 37 -0.98 4.24 -9.10
CA GLY A 37 -0.05 5.21 -8.57
C GLY A 37 -0.10 6.57 -9.27
N LEU A 38 -1.29 7.04 -9.61
CA LEU A 38 -1.57 8.29 -10.32
C LEU A 38 -1.07 8.34 -11.78
N GLN A 39 -0.62 7.20 -12.33
CA GLN A 39 -0.12 7.07 -13.71
C GLN A 39 -1.12 6.38 -14.64
N GLY A 40 -2.31 6.03 -14.14
CA GLY A 40 -3.31 5.24 -14.88
C GLY A 40 -4.13 6.04 -15.89
N ASP A 41 -4.20 7.37 -15.73
CA ASP A 41 -5.00 8.30 -16.54
C ASP A 41 -4.23 9.58 -16.89
N ASP A 42 -4.92 10.59 -17.37
CA ASP A 42 -4.38 11.91 -17.78
C ASP A 42 -4.13 12.88 -16.60
N GLY A 43 -4.10 12.39 -15.37
CA GLY A 43 -4.00 13.18 -14.14
C GLY A 43 -5.35 13.50 -13.49
N SER A 44 -6.44 12.95 -14.00
CA SER A 44 -7.79 13.14 -13.45
C SER A 44 -7.92 12.57 -12.04
N MET A 45 -7.28 11.40 -11.75
CA MET A 45 -7.26 10.81 -10.42
C MET A 45 -6.55 11.72 -9.42
N ALA A 46 -5.38 12.25 -9.78
CA ALA A 46 -4.62 13.16 -8.92
C ALA A 46 -5.41 14.48 -8.67
N ARG A 47 -6.10 15.01 -9.68
CA ARG A 47 -6.96 16.18 -9.52
C ARG A 47 -8.09 15.91 -8.53
N VAL A 48 -8.81 14.80 -8.64
CA VAL A 48 -9.88 14.41 -7.71
C VAL A 48 -9.33 14.31 -6.27
N ALA A 49 -8.18 13.69 -6.07
CA ALA A 49 -7.56 13.61 -4.76
C ALA A 49 -7.26 14.98 -4.16
N ALA A 50 -6.76 15.92 -4.98
CA ALA A 50 -6.46 17.29 -4.55
C ALA A 50 -7.73 18.08 -4.25
N GLU A 51 -8.76 18.04 -5.11
CA GLU A 51 -10.04 18.73 -4.95
C GLU A 51 -10.76 18.33 -3.67
N HIS A 52 -10.71 17.03 -3.30
CA HIS A 52 -11.26 16.53 -2.04
C HIS A 52 -10.30 16.67 -0.85
N ALA A 53 -9.07 17.16 -1.05
CA ALA A 53 -8.02 17.25 -0.04
C ALA A 53 -7.84 15.90 0.74
N CYS A 54 -8.08 14.77 0.08
CA CYS A 54 -8.04 13.46 0.72
C CYS A 54 -6.63 12.83 0.68
N PRO A 55 -6.26 12.05 1.68
CA PRO A 55 -5.06 11.22 1.62
C PRO A 55 -5.13 10.22 0.47
N VAL A 56 -3.98 9.97 -0.18
CA VAL A 56 -3.89 9.03 -1.29
C VAL A 56 -2.82 7.97 -1.03
N ILE A 57 -3.18 6.71 -1.27
CA ILE A 57 -2.23 5.60 -1.31
C ILE A 57 -1.85 5.40 -2.77
N VAL A 58 -0.58 5.67 -3.06
CA VAL A 58 0.04 5.58 -4.39
C VAL A 58 0.68 4.21 -4.52
N MET A 59 0.02 3.29 -5.25
CA MET A 59 0.47 1.92 -5.35
C MET A 59 1.32 1.69 -6.60
N HIS A 60 2.48 1.04 -6.43
CA HIS A 60 3.29 0.57 -7.56
C HIS A 60 2.55 -0.53 -8.34
N ASN A 61 2.43 -0.34 -9.65
CA ASN A 61 1.88 -1.32 -10.57
C ASN A 61 2.49 -1.13 -11.96
N ASP A 62 2.56 -2.21 -12.76
CA ASP A 62 3.03 -2.16 -14.13
C ASP A 62 2.11 -2.96 -15.05
N LYS A 63 1.78 -2.39 -16.21
CA LYS A 63 0.95 -3.04 -17.24
C LYS A 63 1.73 -4.13 -17.99
N ASN A 64 3.05 -3.97 -18.08
CA ASN A 64 3.96 -4.88 -18.78
C ASN A 64 5.17 -5.20 -17.90
N PRO A 65 5.00 -6.05 -16.87
CA PRO A 65 6.02 -6.28 -15.87
C PRO A 65 7.23 -7.03 -16.45
N HIS A 66 8.26 -6.30 -16.79
CA HIS A 66 9.59 -6.81 -17.14
C HIS A 66 10.62 -6.04 -16.33
N TYR A 67 10.88 -6.50 -15.11
CA TYR A 67 11.84 -5.86 -14.24
C TYR A 67 13.26 -6.35 -14.55
N HIS A 68 14.21 -5.41 -14.68
CA HIS A 68 15.65 -5.71 -14.74
C HIS A 68 16.24 -5.68 -13.34
N GLN A 69 15.88 -4.68 -12.57
CA GLN A 69 16.24 -4.49 -11.17
C GLN A 69 14.99 -3.97 -10.45
N VAL A 70 14.23 -4.89 -9.87
CA VAL A 70 12.88 -4.61 -9.38
C VAL A 70 12.81 -3.44 -8.38
N ILE A 71 13.81 -3.27 -7.51
CA ILE A 71 13.86 -2.16 -6.55
C ILE A 71 14.08 -0.82 -7.27
N GLU A 72 15.04 -0.77 -8.20
CA GLU A 72 15.30 0.45 -8.98
C GLU A 72 14.16 0.81 -9.92
N ASP A 73 13.48 -0.19 -10.49
CA ASP A 73 12.28 0.02 -11.31
C ASP A 73 11.15 0.62 -10.46
N MET A 74 10.97 0.14 -9.23
CA MET A 74 10.00 0.68 -8.28
C MET A 74 10.35 2.12 -7.86
N LYS A 75 11.63 2.41 -7.61
CA LYS A 75 12.07 3.79 -7.33
C LYS A 75 11.72 4.72 -8.49
N ARG A 76 12.04 4.35 -9.72
CA ARG A 76 11.68 5.14 -10.93
C ARG A 76 10.17 5.35 -11.07
N PHE A 77 9.38 4.35 -10.73
CA PHE A 77 7.92 4.49 -10.72
C PHE A 77 7.46 5.58 -9.74
N PHE A 78 7.95 5.56 -8.51
CA PHE A 78 7.59 6.59 -7.52
C PHE A 78 8.16 7.96 -7.87
N ASP A 79 9.36 8.04 -8.46
CA ASP A 79 9.93 9.27 -9.00
C ASP A 79 9.06 9.90 -10.10
N THR A 80 8.21 9.11 -10.75
CA THR A 80 7.21 9.59 -11.71
C THR A 80 5.90 9.98 -11.00
N SER A 81 5.44 9.19 -10.04
CA SER A 81 4.15 9.41 -9.34
C SER A 81 4.18 10.65 -8.44
N ILE A 82 5.29 10.87 -7.72
CA ILE A 82 5.42 11.98 -6.76
C ILE A 82 5.25 13.35 -7.44
N PRO A 83 5.93 13.64 -8.57
CA PRO A 83 5.70 14.88 -9.31
C PRO A 83 4.26 15.05 -9.82
N ILE A 84 3.56 13.97 -10.16
CA ILE A 84 2.13 14.05 -10.54
C ILE A 84 1.29 14.51 -9.35
N ALA A 85 1.53 13.93 -8.17
CA ALA A 85 0.85 14.33 -6.94
C ALA A 85 1.15 15.78 -6.56
N ASP A 86 2.43 16.18 -6.58
CA ASP A 86 2.88 17.55 -6.27
C ASP A 86 2.25 18.58 -7.24
N LYS A 87 2.24 18.29 -8.55
CA LYS A 87 1.63 19.16 -9.58
C LYS A 87 0.13 19.32 -9.41
N ALA A 88 -0.56 18.28 -8.97
CA ALA A 88 -2.00 18.34 -8.70
C ALA A 88 -2.32 19.09 -7.40
N GLY A 89 -1.34 19.35 -6.53
CA GLY A 89 -1.52 20.00 -5.24
C GLY A 89 -1.87 19.05 -4.09
N ILE A 90 -1.60 17.75 -4.25
CA ILE A 90 -1.73 16.78 -3.14
C ILE A 90 -0.61 17.06 -2.14
N ARG A 91 -0.97 17.23 -0.86
CA ARG A 91 0.02 17.46 0.19
C ARG A 91 0.87 16.22 0.43
N ARG A 92 2.17 16.39 0.60
CA ARG A 92 3.11 15.27 0.80
C ARG A 92 2.79 14.44 2.03
N GLU A 93 2.38 15.08 3.12
CA GLU A 93 1.94 14.41 4.36
C GLU A 93 0.63 13.63 4.21
N SER A 94 -0.09 13.86 3.11
CA SER A 94 -1.30 13.10 2.75
C SER A 94 -1.03 11.97 1.75
N SER A 95 0.23 11.70 1.42
CA SER A 95 0.61 10.66 0.47
C SER A 95 1.27 9.48 1.18
N VAL A 96 0.83 8.26 0.84
CA VAL A 96 1.38 6.99 1.33
C VAL A 96 1.81 6.17 0.12
N LEU A 97 3.01 5.62 0.12
CA LEU A 97 3.48 4.75 -0.95
C LEU A 97 3.18 3.28 -0.61
N ASP A 98 2.64 2.53 -1.55
CA ASP A 98 2.42 1.08 -1.42
C ASP A 98 3.29 0.35 -2.45
N ARG A 99 4.12 -0.59 -1.98
CA ARG A 99 4.97 -1.41 -2.85
C ARG A 99 4.20 -2.18 -3.93
N GLY A 100 2.88 -2.19 -3.84
CA GLY A 100 2.00 -2.81 -4.78
C GLY A 100 1.78 -4.31 -4.57
N ARG A 101 0.92 -4.84 -5.38
CA ARG A 101 0.53 -6.25 -5.40
C ARG A 101 1.56 -7.08 -6.16
N GLY A 102 1.74 -8.36 -5.77
CA GLY A 102 2.46 -9.38 -6.54
C GLY A 102 1.76 -9.80 -7.85
N PHE A 103 0.95 -8.95 -8.48
CA PHE A 103 0.32 -9.26 -9.77
C PHE A 103 1.26 -9.05 -10.95
N ALA A 104 2.20 -8.13 -10.79
CA ALA A 104 3.14 -7.74 -11.82
C ALA A 104 4.56 -8.26 -11.55
N LYS A 105 4.74 -9.15 -10.55
CA LYS A 105 6.05 -9.66 -10.13
C LYS A 105 6.06 -11.18 -10.07
N THR A 106 7.19 -11.77 -10.44
CA THR A 106 7.49 -13.19 -10.18
C THR A 106 7.60 -13.42 -8.66
N ARG A 107 7.66 -14.68 -8.25
CA ARG A 107 7.88 -15.05 -6.86
C ARG A 107 9.22 -14.51 -6.34
N GLU A 108 10.24 -14.62 -7.15
CA GLU A 108 11.61 -14.20 -6.84
C GLU A 108 11.68 -12.69 -6.67
N GLU A 109 11.06 -11.92 -7.56
CA GLU A 109 10.95 -10.46 -7.47
C GLU A 109 10.13 -10.01 -6.25
N ASP A 110 9.01 -10.69 -5.94
CA ASP A 110 8.25 -10.40 -4.72
C ASP A 110 9.09 -10.62 -3.45
N LEU A 111 9.89 -11.70 -3.40
CA LEU A 111 10.78 -11.97 -2.29
C LEU A 111 11.92 -10.95 -2.20
N GLU A 112 12.48 -10.55 -3.32
CA GLU A 112 13.52 -9.54 -3.38
C GLU A 112 13.00 -8.21 -2.84
N VAL A 113 11.84 -7.74 -3.29
CA VAL A 113 11.20 -6.53 -2.76
C VAL A 113 10.94 -6.63 -1.26
N ILE A 114 10.47 -7.77 -0.76
CA ILE A 114 10.23 -7.96 0.68
C ILE A 114 11.54 -7.91 1.49
N ARG A 115 12.61 -8.50 0.98
CA ARG A 115 13.92 -8.51 1.64
C ARG A 115 14.55 -7.12 1.72
N HIS A 116 14.34 -6.30 0.68
CA HIS A 116 14.94 -5.00 0.48
C HIS A 116 13.94 -3.84 0.62
N LEU A 117 12.91 -4.02 1.46
CA LEU A 117 11.93 -2.97 1.74
C LEU A 117 12.55 -1.70 2.32
N ASP A 118 13.60 -1.83 3.10
CA ASP A 118 14.41 -0.74 3.66
C ASP A 118 14.96 0.18 2.56
N GLU A 119 15.43 -0.36 1.43
CA GLU A 119 15.90 0.45 0.31
C GLU A 119 14.81 1.36 -0.28
N LEU A 120 13.54 0.95 -0.21
CA LEU A 120 12.41 1.78 -0.64
C LEU A 120 12.00 2.78 0.43
N THR A 121 11.90 2.34 1.69
CA THR A 121 11.46 3.22 2.79
C THR A 121 12.48 4.30 3.11
N GLU A 122 13.78 4.06 2.88
CA GLU A 122 14.86 5.04 3.03
C GLU A 122 15.00 5.99 1.83
N ALA A 123 14.62 5.52 0.62
CA ALA A 123 14.73 6.32 -0.60
C ALA A 123 13.74 7.49 -0.67
N PHE A 124 12.60 7.37 0.01
CA PHE A 124 11.51 8.35 -0.09
C PHE A 124 11.06 8.84 1.29
N PRO A 125 10.90 10.16 1.48
CA PRO A 125 10.41 10.75 2.74
C PRO A 125 8.87 10.65 2.86
N PHE A 126 8.32 9.46 2.61
CA PHE A 126 6.90 9.16 2.66
C PHE A 126 6.64 7.92 3.51
N PRO A 127 5.51 7.82 4.22
CA PRO A 127 5.12 6.58 4.86
C PRO A 127 4.88 5.49 3.81
N PHE A 128 5.38 4.27 4.08
CA PHE A 128 5.14 3.09 3.25
C PHE A 128 4.10 2.16 3.85
N LEU A 129 3.22 1.65 2.99
CA LEU A 129 2.24 0.62 3.27
C LEU A 129 2.71 -0.74 2.76
N LEU A 130 2.73 -1.74 3.63
CA LEU A 130 2.90 -3.14 3.24
C LEU A 130 1.54 -3.84 3.19
N ALA A 131 1.07 -4.17 1.99
CA ALA A 131 -0.16 -4.91 1.75
C ALA A 131 0.14 -6.35 1.30
N ALA A 132 0.61 -7.21 2.20
CA ALA A 132 1.04 -8.59 1.90
C ALA A 132 0.05 -9.67 2.36
N SER A 133 -1.09 -9.28 2.95
CA SER A 133 -2.02 -10.18 3.62
C SER A 133 -2.60 -11.27 2.71
N ARG A 134 -2.44 -12.52 3.11
CA ARG A 134 -2.99 -13.73 2.48
C ARG A 134 -2.57 -13.91 1.01
N LYS A 135 -1.54 -13.20 0.56
CA LYS A 135 -1.09 -13.23 -0.83
C LYS A 135 -0.48 -14.57 -1.21
N ARG A 136 -0.39 -14.79 -2.53
CA ARG A 136 0.15 -16.03 -3.13
C ARG A 136 1.56 -16.34 -2.62
N ILE A 137 2.40 -15.33 -2.43
CA ILE A 137 3.76 -15.51 -1.90
C ILE A 137 3.77 -16.27 -0.56
N VAL A 138 2.86 -15.93 0.37
CA VAL A 138 2.73 -16.62 1.67
C VAL A 138 2.28 -18.06 1.46
N GLY A 139 1.25 -18.28 0.60
CA GLY A 139 0.75 -19.61 0.29
C GLY A 139 1.81 -20.52 -0.32
N THR A 140 2.60 -19.99 -1.26
CA THR A 140 3.66 -20.76 -1.93
C THR A 140 4.81 -21.11 -0.99
N LEU A 141 5.24 -20.15 -0.14
CA LEU A 141 6.35 -20.40 0.80
C LEU A 141 6.01 -21.39 1.90
N LEU A 142 4.76 -21.38 2.36
CA LEU A 142 4.29 -22.20 3.47
C LEU A 142 3.50 -23.44 3.02
N SER A 143 3.37 -23.67 1.71
CA SER A 143 2.56 -24.76 1.13
C SER A 143 1.09 -24.71 1.60
N LEU A 144 0.49 -23.50 1.59
CA LEU A 144 -0.88 -23.26 2.06
C LEU A 144 -1.77 -22.85 0.87
N ASP A 145 -2.69 -23.72 0.49
CA ASP A 145 -3.60 -23.48 -0.64
C ASP A 145 -4.66 -22.43 -0.31
N ARG A 146 -5.30 -22.58 0.86
CA ARG A 146 -6.39 -21.69 1.26
C ARG A 146 -5.84 -20.36 1.77
N ALA A 147 -6.39 -19.26 1.25
CA ALA A 147 -5.98 -17.91 1.65
C ALA A 147 -6.20 -17.65 3.17
N ALA A 148 -7.25 -18.22 3.76
CA ALA A 148 -7.56 -18.07 5.17
C ALA A 148 -6.50 -18.67 6.11
N ASP A 149 -5.76 -19.68 5.63
CA ASP A 149 -4.73 -20.38 6.43
C ASP A 149 -3.38 -19.63 6.41
N ARG A 150 -3.30 -18.47 5.76
CA ARG A 150 -2.06 -17.69 5.57
C ARG A 150 -1.87 -16.56 6.57
N ASP A 151 -2.64 -16.53 7.64
CA ASP A 151 -2.62 -15.40 8.59
C ASP A 151 -1.32 -15.34 9.39
N GLU A 152 -0.74 -16.48 9.82
CA GLU A 152 0.54 -16.53 10.54
C GLU A 152 1.69 -15.99 9.68
N GLY A 153 1.78 -16.44 8.42
CA GLY A 153 2.76 -15.92 7.48
C GLY A 153 2.53 -14.44 7.14
N THR A 154 1.26 -13.99 7.12
CA THR A 154 0.93 -12.57 7.00
C THR A 154 1.45 -11.77 8.20
N GLY A 155 1.26 -12.30 9.42
CA GLY A 155 1.76 -11.67 10.64
C GLY A 155 3.28 -11.53 10.66
N ALA A 156 4.00 -12.57 10.24
CA ALA A 156 5.45 -12.52 10.11
C ALA A 156 5.90 -11.43 9.12
N LEU A 157 5.23 -11.31 7.96
CA LEU A 157 5.50 -10.25 6.99
C LEU A 157 5.13 -8.86 7.51
N SER A 158 4.10 -8.74 8.33
CA SER A 158 3.73 -7.46 8.95
C SER A 158 4.85 -6.96 9.86
N ILE A 159 5.37 -7.80 10.75
CA ILE A 159 6.49 -7.45 11.64
C ILE A 159 7.76 -7.17 10.84
N TRP A 160 8.07 -8.00 9.83
CA TRP A 160 9.19 -7.75 8.94
C TRP A 160 9.10 -6.38 8.25
N GLY A 161 7.91 -6.01 7.74
CA GLY A 161 7.69 -4.72 7.11
C GLY A 161 7.93 -3.55 8.06
N LEU A 162 7.46 -3.63 9.30
CA LEU A 162 7.71 -2.63 10.33
C LEU A 162 9.21 -2.51 10.67
N GLU A 163 9.93 -3.63 10.79
CA GLU A 163 11.39 -3.64 10.98
C GLU A 163 12.14 -2.98 9.80
N LYS A 164 11.58 -3.07 8.60
CA LYS A 164 12.11 -2.47 7.38
C LYS A 164 11.58 -1.04 7.11
N GLY A 165 10.98 -0.39 8.11
CA GLY A 165 10.57 1.02 8.04
C GLY A 165 9.19 1.28 7.42
N CYS A 166 8.37 0.25 7.16
CA CYS A 166 6.98 0.48 6.78
C CYS A 166 6.20 1.10 7.94
N ALA A 167 5.42 2.14 7.65
CA ALA A 167 4.58 2.82 8.63
C ALA A 167 3.21 2.15 8.83
N MET A 168 2.78 1.36 7.86
CA MET A 168 1.44 0.76 7.82
C MET A 168 1.47 -0.66 7.29
N VAL A 169 0.54 -1.49 7.77
CA VAL A 169 0.25 -2.82 7.21
C VAL A 169 -1.24 -2.95 6.90
N ARG A 170 -1.58 -3.51 5.73
CA ARG A 170 -2.98 -3.78 5.36
C ARG A 170 -3.25 -5.27 5.41
N VAL A 171 -4.12 -5.68 6.32
CA VAL A 171 -4.33 -7.09 6.69
C VAL A 171 -5.81 -7.46 6.78
N HIS A 172 -6.15 -8.74 6.56
CA HIS A 172 -7.49 -9.26 6.76
C HIS A 172 -7.76 -9.55 8.25
N ASN A 173 -6.81 -10.18 8.95
CA ASN A 173 -6.93 -10.50 10.36
C ASN A 173 -6.34 -9.36 11.22
N VAL A 174 -7.12 -8.28 11.35
CA VAL A 174 -6.73 -7.09 12.11
C VAL A 174 -6.45 -7.42 13.60
N PRO A 175 -7.33 -8.15 14.32
CA PRO A 175 -7.09 -8.42 15.74
C PRO A 175 -5.79 -9.17 16.02
N MET A 176 -5.41 -10.10 15.17
CA MET A 176 -4.14 -10.82 15.29
C MET A 176 -2.95 -9.89 15.07
N ASN A 177 -2.98 -9.11 13.97
CA ASN A 177 -1.87 -8.21 13.63
C ASN A 177 -1.70 -7.10 14.67
N VAL A 178 -2.77 -6.56 15.24
CA VAL A 178 -2.69 -5.59 16.34
C VAL A 178 -1.94 -6.16 17.55
N ARG A 179 -2.18 -7.42 17.92
CA ARG A 179 -1.44 -8.06 19.02
C ARG A 179 0.04 -8.24 18.69
N LEU A 180 0.36 -8.61 17.44
CA LEU A 180 1.75 -8.76 16.99
C LEU A 180 2.48 -7.41 17.00
N VAL A 181 1.85 -6.36 16.48
CA VAL A 181 2.42 -5.00 16.46
C VAL A 181 2.68 -4.49 17.89
N ARG A 182 1.71 -4.60 18.79
CA ARG A 182 1.89 -4.22 20.20
C ARG A 182 3.03 -4.96 20.88
N MET A 183 3.17 -6.26 20.62
CA MET A 183 4.30 -7.04 21.15
C MET A 183 5.64 -6.56 20.58
N TRP A 184 5.67 -6.25 19.28
CA TRP A 184 6.84 -5.69 18.63
C TRP A 184 7.21 -4.31 19.18
N GLU A 185 6.23 -3.40 19.36
CA GLU A 185 6.43 -2.07 19.96
C GLU A 185 7.03 -2.18 21.37
N ALA A 186 6.47 -3.03 22.23
CA ALA A 186 6.98 -3.28 23.57
C ALA A 186 8.44 -3.80 23.56
N LEU A 187 8.80 -4.68 22.62
CA LEU A 187 10.18 -5.17 22.47
C LEU A 187 11.15 -4.08 21.99
N LYS A 188 10.66 -3.06 21.28
CA LYS A 188 11.46 -1.89 20.86
C LYS A 188 11.60 -0.83 21.94
N GLY A 189 10.85 -0.93 23.05
CA GLY A 189 10.80 0.10 24.09
C GLY A 189 10.00 1.34 23.69
N ASN A 190 9.05 1.19 22.78
CA ASN A 190 8.13 2.23 22.30
C ASN A 190 6.74 2.05 22.96
N ASP A 191 6.68 2.03 24.30
CA ASP A 191 5.44 1.95 25.08
C ASP A 191 4.68 3.28 25.08
#